data_056b5a239474cbfae457c67f09acf7f9
#
_entry.id   056b5a239474cbfae457c67f09acf7f9
#
_cell.length_a   1.000
_cell.length_b   1.000
_cell.length_c   1.000
_cell.angle_alpha   90.00
_cell.angle_beta   90.00
_cell.angle_gamma   90.00
#
_symmetry.space_group_name_H-M   'P 1'
#
loop_
_entity.id
_entity.type
_entity.pdbx_description
1 polymer ?
#
loop_
_entity_poly.entity_id
_entity_poly.type
_entity_poly.pdbx_seq_one_letter_code
_entity_poly.pdbx_strand_id
1 'polypeptide(L)'
;MGYSKGIRWTDDLIKEKVLEVKKAFSLDRMPSRSECIQYFHNEALVNAISKRKKWYQLAQELGLRVKDSETYFGKSEESNAAEMLISLGFSVRKMPQNFPYDLLVDDCVKVDVKASHLYHGPNGNFYTFNLEKQFATCDIYILFALAECEEKRIFVVPSKFVIAQSQISMGA
;
A
#
# COMPACT_ATOMS: atom_id res chain seq x y z
N MET A 1 -17.54 22.20 10.35
CA MET A 1 -16.27 22.77 10.86
C MET A 1 -15.91 22.05 12.13
N GLY A 2 -14.73 21.42 12.20
CA GLY A 2 -14.34 20.63 13.37
C GLY A 2 -13.30 21.35 14.22
N TYR A 3 -13.59 21.51 15.49
CA TYR A 3 -12.59 21.87 16.49
C TYR A 3 -12.06 20.58 17.13
N SER A 4 -10.74 20.49 17.29
CA SER A 4 -10.12 19.46 18.11
C SER A 4 -9.17 20.14 19.10
N LYS A 5 -9.37 19.95 20.40
CA LYS A 5 -8.62 20.63 21.48
C LYS A 5 -8.59 22.15 21.36
N GLY A 6 -9.73 22.79 20.98
CA GLY A 6 -9.84 24.24 20.86
C GLY A 6 -9.18 24.86 19.62
N ILE A 7 -8.54 24.06 18.76
CA ILE A 7 -7.90 24.53 17.53
C ILE A 7 -8.89 24.44 16.37
N ARG A 8 -9.08 25.57 15.66
CA ARG A 8 -9.81 25.58 14.38
C ARG A 8 -8.86 25.17 13.26
N TRP A 9 -8.96 23.91 12.85
CA TRP A 9 -8.14 23.39 11.76
C TRP A 9 -8.61 23.95 10.41
N THR A 10 -7.73 24.69 9.74
CA THR A 10 -7.87 25.10 8.34
C THR A 10 -6.93 24.29 7.48
N ASP A 11 -7.11 24.30 6.16
CA ASP A 11 -6.22 23.56 5.25
C ASP A 11 -4.80 24.13 5.31
N ASP A 12 -4.66 25.43 5.43
CA ASP A 12 -3.35 26.10 5.54
C ASP A 12 -2.64 25.72 6.86
N LEU A 13 -3.38 25.73 7.98
CA LEU A 13 -2.82 25.31 9.26
C LEU A 13 -2.39 23.84 9.25
N ILE A 14 -3.16 22.98 8.60
CA ILE A 14 -2.79 21.57 8.44
C ILE A 14 -1.48 21.44 7.65
N LYS A 15 -1.37 22.15 6.51
CA LYS A 15 -0.15 22.16 5.69
C LYS A 15 1.05 22.68 6.46
N GLU A 16 0.90 23.79 7.19
CA GLU A 16 1.92 24.36 8.06
C GLU A 16 2.42 23.32 9.09
N LYS A 17 1.50 22.69 9.81
CA LYS A 17 1.83 21.73 10.85
C LYS A 17 2.47 20.44 10.30
N VAL A 18 2.09 20.01 9.12
CA VAL A 18 2.75 18.87 8.43
C VAL A 18 4.19 19.23 8.05
N LEU A 19 4.42 20.44 7.53
CA LEU A 19 5.76 20.90 7.17
C LEU A 19 6.64 21.12 8.41
N GLU A 20 6.06 21.52 9.54
CA GLU A 20 6.74 21.62 10.84
C GLU A 20 7.27 20.24 11.27
N VAL A 21 6.44 19.19 11.24
CA VAL A 21 6.87 17.82 11.54
C VAL A 21 7.95 17.35 10.57
N LYS A 22 7.74 17.59 9.26
CA LYS A 22 8.73 17.24 8.22
C LYS A 22 10.10 17.84 8.54
N LYS A 23 10.13 19.12 8.90
CA LYS A 23 11.36 19.84 9.25
C LYS A 23 11.99 19.27 10.53
N ALA A 24 11.21 19.06 11.58
CA ALA A 24 11.68 18.58 12.87
C ALA A 24 12.38 17.21 12.79
N PHE A 25 11.83 16.31 11.95
CA PHE A 25 12.42 14.98 11.73
C PHE A 25 13.34 14.91 10.49
N SER A 26 13.64 16.04 9.85
CA SER A 26 14.50 16.13 8.65
C SER A 26 14.06 15.17 7.54
N LEU A 27 12.73 15.01 7.33
CA LEU A 27 12.19 14.08 6.36
C LEU A 27 12.27 14.67 4.94
N ASP A 28 12.57 13.84 3.95
CA ASP A 28 12.46 14.16 2.51
C ASP A 28 11.08 13.89 1.92
N ARG A 29 10.14 13.39 2.74
CA ARG A 29 8.81 12.88 2.41
C ARG A 29 7.72 13.45 3.32
N MET A 30 6.47 13.10 3.01
CA MET A 30 5.33 13.33 3.90
C MET A 30 5.54 12.60 5.22
N PRO A 31 5.39 13.25 6.39
CA PRO A 31 5.40 12.57 7.67
C PRO A 31 4.34 11.48 7.76
N SER A 32 4.62 10.39 8.42
CA SER A 32 3.64 9.36 8.74
C SER A 32 2.72 9.80 9.88
N ARG A 33 1.58 9.09 10.06
CA ARG A 33 0.67 9.34 11.18
C ARG A 33 1.38 9.21 12.53
N SER A 34 2.23 8.19 12.67
CA SER A 34 3.01 7.94 13.89
C SER A 34 3.99 9.08 14.20
N GLU A 35 4.68 9.61 13.19
CA GLU A 35 5.61 10.74 13.34
C GLU A 35 4.87 12.03 13.75
N CYS A 36 3.68 12.27 13.18
CA CYS A 36 2.85 13.40 13.61
C CYS A 36 2.39 13.27 15.08
N ILE A 37 1.96 12.06 15.48
CA ILE A 37 1.55 11.78 16.86
C ILE A 37 2.75 11.92 17.80
N GLN A 38 3.89 11.40 17.43
CA GLN A 38 5.14 11.50 18.20
C GLN A 38 5.55 12.94 18.44
N TYR A 39 5.47 13.79 17.41
CA TYR A 39 5.89 15.19 17.50
C TYR A 39 4.93 16.03 18.38
N PHE A 40 3.63 15.91 18.15
CA PHE A 40 2.63 16.70 18.89
C PHE A 40 2.13 16.05 20.18
N HIS A 41 2.56 14.82 20.48
CA HIS A 41 2.08 14.02 21.61
C HIS A 41 0.55 13.88 21.65
N ASN A 42 -0.12 13.96 20.50
CA ASN A 42 -1.57 13.81 20.35
C ASN A 42 -1.97 13.56 18.89
N GLU A 43 -3.22 13.13 18.69
CA GLU A 43 -3.78 12.78 17.38
C GLU A 43 -4.52 13.95 16.67
N ALA A 44 -4.47 15.17 17.19
CA ALA A 44 -5.31 16.26 16.69
C ALA A 44 -5.06 16.58 15.20
N LEU A 45 -3.79 16.67 14.79
CA LEU A 45 -3.39 16.88 13.39
C LEU A 45 -3.84 15.72 12.50
N VAL A 46 -3.59 14.47 12.91
CA VAL A 46 -3.96 13.27 12.17
C VAL A 46 -5.46 13.19 11.94
N ASN A 47 -6.24 13.47 12.99
CA ASN A 47 -7.70 13.51 12.92
C ASN A 47 -8.21 14.67 12.04
N ALA A 48 -7.54 15.83 12.07
CA ALA A 48 -7.88 16.97 11.23
C ALA A 48 -7.65 16.65 9.73
N ILE A 49 -6.53 16.00 9.40
CA ILE A 49 -6.24 15.54 8.03
C ILE A 49 -7.30 14.55 7.58
N SER A 50 -7.58 13.50 8.37
CA SER A 50 -8.53 12.44 8.01
C SER A 50 -9.96 12.94 7.79
N LYS A 51 -10.37 14.00 8.51
CA LYS A 51 -11.72 14.60 8.37
C LYS A 51 -11.86 15.52 7.16
N ARG A 52 -10.77 16.05 6.63
CA ARG A 52 -10.80 17.07 5.56
C ARG A 52 -10.30 16.55 4.23
N LYS A 53 -9.23 15.75 4.26
CA LYS A 53 -8.54 15.26 3.06
C LYS A 53 -8.02 13.85 3.27
N LYS A 54 -7.79 13.14 2.18
CA LYS A 54 -7.01 11.91 2.23
C LYS A 54 -5.53 12.27 2.40
N TRP A 55 -4.79 11.46 3.17
CA TRP A 55 -3.36 11.66 3.44
C TRP A 55 -2.53 11.86 2.17
N TYR A 56 -2.85 11.09 1.13
CA TYR A 56 -2.17 11.15 -0.17
C TYR A 56 -2.46 12.44 -0.95
N GLN A 57 -3.68 12.95 -0.87
CA GLN A 57 -4.05 14.22 -1.51
C GLN A 57 -3.26 15.38 -0.91
N LEU A 58 -3.10 15.38 0.42
CA LEU A 58 -2.31 16.39 1.11
C LEU A 58 -0.83 16.31 0.74
N ALA A 59 -0.27 15.08 0.65
CA ALA A 59 1.09 14.87 0.19
C ALA A 59 1.31 15.39 -1.24
N GLN A 60 0.38 15.11 -2.15
CA GLN A 60 0.42 15.59 -3.52
C GLN A 60 0.34 17.12 -3.60
N GLU A 61 -0.55 17.75 -2.84
CA GLU A 61 -0.65 19.21 -2.77
C GLU A 61 0.62 19.89 -2.23
N LEU A 62 1.36 19.21 -1.36
CA LEU A 62 2.64 19.67 -0.82
C LEU A 62 3.84 19.29 -1.69
N GLY A 63 3.65 18.55 -2.79
CA GLY A 63 4.74 18.04 -3.63
C GLY A 63 5.65 17.06 -2.88
N LEU A 64 5.13 16.34 -1.88
CA LEU A 64 5.88 15.41 -1.05
C LEU A 64 5.61 13.97 -1.44
N ARG A 65 6.68 13.17 -1.53
CA ARG A 65 6.55 11.70 -1.61
C ARG A 65 5.88 11.20 -0.33
N VAL A 66 5.06 10.18 -0.46
CA VAL A 66 4.47 9.50 0.71
C VAL A 66 5.47 8.44 1.20
N LYS A 67 5.49 8.17 2.50
CA LYS A 67 6.19 7.00 3.02
C LYS A 67 5.58 5.76 2.35
N ASP A 68 6.43 4.91 1.79
CA ASP A 68 5.99 3.64 1.24
C ASP A 68 5.33 2.83 2.36
N SER A 69 4.00 2.84 2.37
CA SER A 69 3.23 1.99 3.27
C SER A 69 2.87 0.72 2.50
N GLU A 70 2.87 -0.41 3.18
CA GLU A 70 2.45 -1.70 2.60
C GLU A 70 1.08 -1.59 1.88
N THR A 71 0.17 -0.76 2.40
CA THR A 71 -1.14 -0.53 1.79
C THR A 71 -1.06 0.28 0.48
N TYR A 72 -0.19 1.30 0.40
CA TYR A 72 0.01 2.06 -0.83
C TYR A 72 0.72 1.21 -1.87
N PHE A 73 1.75 0.50 -1.42
CA PHE A 73 2.52 -0.43 -2.20
C PHE A 73 1.63 -1.52 -2.82
N GLY A 74 0.77 -2.18 -2.03
CA GLY A 74 -0.18 -3.16 -2.54
C GLY A 74 -1.12 -2.59 -3.60
N LYS A 75 -1.72 -1.41 -3.37
CA LYS A 75 -2.61 -0.75 -4.34
C LYS A 75 -1.91 -0.31 -5.63
N SER A 76 -0.64 0.06 -5.56
CA SER A 76 0.18 0.35 -6.74
C SER A 76 0.37 -0.91 -7.57
N GLU A 77 0.67 -2.05 -6.93
CA GLU A 77 0.88 -3.31 -7.63
C GLU A 77 -0.41 -3.93 -8.19
N GLU A 78 -1.56 -3.75 -7.52
CA GLU A 78 -2.87 -4.07 -8.10
C GLU A 78 -3.12 -3.30 -9.42
N SER A 79 -2.73 -2.01 -9.46
CA SER A 79 -2.85 -1.19 -10.66
C SER A 79 -1.89 -1.65 -11.76
N ASN A 80 -0.64 -1.92 -11.40
CA ASN A 80 0.37 -2.44 -12.33
C ASN A 80 -0.04 -3.80 -12.90
N ALA A 81 -0.60 -4.70 -12.08
CA ALA A 81 -1.12 -5.99 -12.54
C ALA A 81 -2.26 -5.81 -13.55
N ALA A 82 -3.20 -4.90 -13.26
CA ALA A 82 -4.32 -4.63 -14.17
C ALA A 82 -3.82 -4.07 -15.51
N GLU A 83 -2.91 -3.09 -15.50
CA GLU A 83 -2.34 -2.50 -16.70
C GLU A 83 -1.54 -3.53 -17.53
N MET A 84 -0.78 -4.38 -16.86
CA MET A 84 -0.04 -5.46 -17.51
C MET A 84 -0.99 -6.44 -18.22
N LEU A 85 -2.04 -6.89 -17.54
CA LEU A 85 -3.01 -7.81 -18.12
C LEU A 85 -3.77 -7.16 -19.29
N ILE A 86 -4.15 -5.88 -19.20
CA ILE A 86 -4.78 -5.13 -20.29
C ILE A 86 -3.83 -5.03 -21.47
N SER A 87 -2.55 -4.77 -21.27
CA SER A 87 -1.54 -4.70 -22.34
C SER A 87 -1.34 -6.03 -23.05
N LEU A 88 -1.64 -7.14 -22.37
CA LEU A 88 -1.65 -8.50 -22.95
C LEU A 88 -2.98 -8.85 -23.65
N GLY A 89 -3.94 -7.93 -23.68
CA GLY A 89 -5.20 -8.09 -24.40
C GLY A 89 -6.35 -8.66 -23.59
N PHE A 90 -6.20 -8.82 -22.27
CA PHE A 90 -7.28 -9.29 -21.39
C PHE A 90 -8.23 -8.16 -21.00
N SER A 91 -9.51 -8.50 -20.81
CA SER A 91 -10.47 -7.61 -20.15
C SER A 91 -10.30 -7.69 -18.66
N VAL A 92 -10.07 -6.55 -17.99
CA VAL A 92 -9.77 -6.51 -16.54
C VAL A 92 -10.69 -5.55 -15.83
N ARG A 93 -11.35 -6.05 -14.79
CA ARG A 93 -12.18 -5.27 -13.87
C ARG A 93 -11.55 -5.27 -12.47
N LYS A 94 -11.21 -4.08 -11.95
CA LYS A 94 -10.78 -3.92 -10.56
C LYS A 94 -11.97 -4.07 -9.62
N MET A 95 -11.79 -4.84 -8.56
CA MET A 95 -12.83 -5.07 -7.59
C MET A 95 -12.83 -4.00 -6.48
N PRO A 96 -13.98 -3.73 -5.84
CA PRO A 96 -14.06 -2.81 -4.72
C PRO A 96 -13.18 -3.26 -3.53
N GLN A 97 -12.74 -2.29 -2.72
CA GLN A 97 -12.05 -2.59 -1.47
C GLN A 97 -12.90 -3.53 -0.59
N ASN A 98 -12.27 -4.49 0.06
CA ASN A 98 -12.87 -5.58 0.84
C ASN A 98 -13.58 -6.67 0.02
N PHE A 99 -13.42 -6.67 -1.29
CA PHE A 99 -13.83 -7.82 -2.09
C PHE A 99 -12.85 -8.99 -1.88
N PRO A 100 -13.27 -10.24 -2.05
CA PRO A 100 -12.42 -11.39 -1.73
C PRO A 100 -11.26 -11.64 -2.70
N TYR A 101 -11.12 -10.86 -3.76
CA TYR A 101 -10.02 -10.83 -4.73
C TYR A 101 -9.93 -9.44 -5.38
N ASP A 102 -8.80 -9.10 -6.00
CA ASP A 102 -8.49 -7.74 -6.46
C ASP A 102 -8.95 -7.47 -7.90
N LEU A 103 -8.80 -8.45 -8.79
CA LEU A 103 -9.13 -8.30 -10.20
C LEU A 103 -10.01 -9.46 -10.69
N LEU A 104 -10.92 -9.14 -11.60
CA LEU A 104 -11.66 -10.12 -12.38
C LEU A 104 -11.24 -10.00 -13.85
N VAL A 105 -10.68 -11.06 -14.40
CA VAL A 105 -10.13 -11.11 -15.76
C VAL A 105 -11.06 -11.92 -16.65
N ASP A 106 -11.41 -11.36 -17.83
CA ASP A 106 -12.34 -11.93 -18.81
C ASP A 106 -13.67 -12.42 -18.18
N ASP A 107 -14.15 -11.68 -17.16
CA ASP A 107 -15.36 -11.97 -16.39
C ASP A 107 -15.40 -13.36 -15.72
N CYS A 108 -14.32 -14.11 -15.70
CA CYS A 108 -14.29 -15.48 -15.19
C CYS A 108 -13.11 -15.82 -14.28
N VAL A 109 -11.91 -15.24 -14.48
CA VAL A 109 -10.74 -15.57 -13.67
C VAL A 109 -10.55 -14.55 -12.54
N LYS A 110 -10.58 -15.03 -11.31
CA LYS A 110 -10.38 -14.24 -10.09
C LYS A 110 -8.89 -14.18 -9.76
N VAL A 111 -8.35 -12.98 -9.68
CA VAL A 111 -6.93 -12.73 -9.41
C VAL A 111 -6.77 -11.95 -8.13
N ASP A 112 -5.88 -12.41 -7.26
CA ASP A 112 -5.45 -11.70 -6.04
C ASP A 112 -3.99 -11.30 -6.22
N VAL A 113 -3.68 -10.03 -5.94
CA VAL A 113 -2.35 -9.45 -6.15
C VAL A 113 -1.65 -9.28 -4.82
N LYS A 114 -0.44 -9.80 -4.70
CA LYS A 114 0.38 -9.64 -3.51
C LYS A 114 1.74 -9.10 -3.88
N ALA A 115 2.31 -8.26 -3.03
CA ALA A 115 3.62 -7.67 -3.23
C ALA A 115 4.50 -7.85 -2.00
N SER A 116 5.78 -8.02 -2.22
CA SER A 116 6.78 -8.17 -1.16
C SER A 116 8.07 -7.48 -1.55
N HIS A 117 8.65 -6.75 -0.62
CA HIS A 117 10.04 -6.31 -0.69
C HIS A 117 10.99 -7.43 -0.31
N LEU A 118 12.23 -7.33 -0.80
CA LEU A 118 13.30 -8.24 -0.41
C LEU A 118 13.58 -8.11 1.09
N TYR A 119 13.56 -9.21 1.79
CA TYR A 119 13.97 -9.31 3.18
C TYR A 119 15.34 -9.95 3.28
N HIS A 120 16.25 -9.31 4.03
CA HIS A 120 17.58 -9.79 4.33
C HIS A 120 17.58 -10.48 5.70
N GLY A 121 17.56 -11.79 5.72
CA GLY A 121 17.57 -12.58 6.95
C GLY A 121 18.91 -13.26 7.20
N PRO A 122 19.10 -13.79 8.42
CA PRO A 122 20.34 -14.50 8.78
C PRO A 122 20.57 -15.77 7.94
N ASN A 123 19.52 -16.34 7.37
CA ASN A 123 19.56 -17.58 6.56
C ASN A 123 19.44 -17.31 5.06
N GLY A 124 19.64 -16.07 4.60
CA GLY A 124 19.56 -15.67 3.20
C GLY A 124 18.51 -14.60 2.93
N ASN A 125 18.38 -14.25 1.67
CA ASN A 125 17.46 -13.23 1.20
C ASN A 125 16.20 -13.88 0.63
N PHE A 126 15.03 -13.37 0.97
CA PHE A 126 13.77 -13.92 0.49
C PHE A 126 12.65 -12.89 0.42
N TYR A 127 11.65 -13.19 -0.39
CA TYR A 127 10.39 -12.47 -0.47
C TYR A 127 9.32 -13.26 0.27
N THR A 128 8.48 -12.59 1.04
CA THR A 128 7.41 -13.22 1.80
C THR A 128 6.07 -12.60 1.45
N PHE A 129 5.16 -13.42 0.94
CA PHE A 129 3.82 -13.00 0.54
C PHE A 129 2.79 -13.55 1.54
N ASN A 130 2.06 -12.65 2.18
CA ASN A 130 0.96 -13.02 3.05
C ASN A 130 -0.30 -13.26 2.19
N LEU A 131 -0.80 -14.48 2.20
CA LEU A 131 -2.02 -14.86 1.47
C LEU A 131 -3.29 -14.60 2.28
N GLU A 132 -3.14 -14.23 3.58
CA GLU A 132 -4.22 -13.83 4.51
C GLU A 132 -5.27 -14.90 4.82
N LYS A 133 -5.48 -15.86 3.93
CA LYS A 133 -6.57 -16.84 4.03
C LYS A 133 -6.03 -18.25 3.92
N GLN A 134 -6.55 -19.12 4.77
CA GLN A 134 -6.26 -20.54 4.70
C GLN A 134 -6.80 -21.19 3.42
N PHE A 135 -7.90 -20.64 2.88
CA PHE A 135 -8.49 -21.08 1.62
C PHE A 135 -8.54 -19.91 0.65
N ALA A 136 -7.97 -20.11 -0.52
CA ALA A 136 -7.95 -19.10 -1.57
C ALA A 136 -9.36 -18.74 -2.03
N THR A 137 -9.60 -17.44 -2.21
CA THR A 137 -10.84 -16.89 -2.79
C THR A 137 -10.66 -16.46 -4.24
N CYS A 138 -9.46 -16.69 -4.80
CA CYS A 138 -9.05 -16.43 -6.16
C CYS A 138 -8.64 -17.73 -6.88
N ASP A 139 -8.55 -17.66 -8.19
CA ASP A 139 -8.05 -18.75 -9.04
C ASP A 139 -6.52 -18.64 -9.19
N ILE A 140 -5.98 -17.42 -9.21
CA ILE A 140 -4.58 -17.12 -9.46
C ILE A 140 -4.10 -16.03 -8.50
N TYR A 141 -2.89 -16.19 -7.99
CA TYR A 141 -2.11 -15.12 -7.35
C TYR A 141 -1.12 -14.53 -8.35
N ILE A 142 -1.05 -13.20 -8.45
CA ILE A 142 0.06 -12.47 -9.07
C ILE A 142 0.92 -11.90 -7.96
N LEU A 143 2.18 -12.36 -7.88
CA LEU A 143 3.11 -12.00 -6.81
C LEU A 143 4.20 -11.10 -7.37
N PHE A 144 4.31 -9.89 -6.84
CA PHE A 144 5.36 -8.92 -7.18
C PHE A 144 6.47 -8.97 -6.14
N ALA A 145 7.64 -9.45 -6.54
CA ALA A 145 8.86 -9.46 -5.74
C ALA A 145 9.75 -8.29 -6.16
N LEU A 146 9.96 -7.33 -5.27
CA LEU A 146 10.71 -6.10 -5.56
C LEU A 146 12.03 -6.08 -4.81
N ALA A 147 13.12 -6.05 -5.57
CA ALA A 147 14.46 -5.84 -5.04
C ALA A 147 14.79 -4.33 -4.91
N GLU A 148 15.82 -4.00 -4.15
CA GLU A 148 16.24 -2.61 -3.88
C GLU A 148 16.67 -1.84 -5.13
N CYS A 149 17.11 -2.55 -6.18
CA CYS A 149 17.61 -1.95 -7.44
C CYS A 149 16.54 -1.87 -8.54
N GLU A 150 15.28 -1.67 -8.20
CA GLU A 150 14.15 -1.61 -9.13
C GLU A 150 13.90 -2.89 -9.96
N GLU A 151 14.65 -3.96 -9.72
CA GLU A 151 14.36 -5.25 -10.35
C GLU A 151 13.05 -5.80 -9.78
N LYS A 152 12.08 -5.97 -10.66
CA LYS A 152 10.77 -6.51 -10.35
C LYS A 152 10.64 -7.90 -10.97
N ARG A 153 10.45 -8.91 -10.12
CA ARG A 153 10.09 -10.25 -10.57
C ARG A 153 8.61 -10.47 -10.35
N ILE A 154 7.95 -11.10 -11.31
CA ILE A 154 6.51 -11.36 -11.27
C ILE A 154 6.31 -12.88 -11.36
N PHE A 155 5.58 -13.42 -10.39
CA PHE A 155 5.22 -14.83 -10.39
C PHE A 155 3.69 -14.96 -10.52
N VAL A 156 3.27 -15.88 -11.37
CA VAL A 156 1.85 -16.24 -11.54
C VAL A 156 1.66 -17.63 -10.94
N VAL A 157 0.91 -17.70 -9.83
CA VAL A 157 0.76 -18.92 -9.05
C VAL A 157 -0.72 -19.30 -9.00
N PRO A 158 -1.13 -20.41 -9.64
CA PRO A 158 -2.48 -20.92 -9.45
C PRO A 158 -2.74 -21.26 -7.98
N SER A 159 -3.85 -20.82 -7.44
CA SER A 159 -4.18 -20.94 -6.01
C SER A 159 -4.20 -22.40 -5.51
N LYS A 160 -4.51 -23.34 -6.38
CA LYS A 160 -4.50 -24.77 -6.08
C LYS A 160 -3.15 -25.34 -5.64
N PHE A 161 -2.03 -24.66 -5.94
CA PHE A 161 -0.69 -25.07 -5.52
C PHE A 161 -0.30 -24.57 -4.13
N VAL A 162 -1.10 -23.68 -3.55
CA VAL A 162 -0.83 -23.07 -2.25
C VAL A 162 -1.99 -23.27 -1.26
N ILE A 163 -2.71 -24.37 -1.43
CA ILE A 163 -3.84 -24.74 -0.55
C ILE A 163 -3.34 -24.88 0.89
N ALA A 164 -4.12 -24.34 1.84
CA ALA A 164 -3.85 -24.32 3.27
C ALA A 164 -2.58 -23.57 3.72
N GLN A 165 -1.97 -22.78 2.83
CA GLN A 165 -0.88 -21.89 3.20
C GLN A 165 -1.41 -20.46 3.40
N SER A 166 -1.10 -19.86 4.54
CA SER A 166 -1.40 -18.43 4.79
C SER A 166 -0.28 -17.51 4.30
N GLN A 167 0.88 -18.08 3.97
CA GLN A 167 2.10 -17.36 3.59
C GLN A 167 2.97 -18.19 2.66
N ILE A 168 3.59 -17.54 1.69
CA ILE A 168 4.60 -18.14 0.80
C ILE A 168 5.90 -17.37 0.95
N SER A 169 7.02 -18.06 1.06
CA SER A 169 8.37 -17.47 1.00
C SER A 169 9.14 -18.03 -0.19
N MET A 170 9.79 -17.14 -0.94
CA MET A 170 10.59 -17.46 -2.11
C MET A 170 12.00 -16.91 -1.93
N GLY A 171 13.02 -17.72 -2.20
CA GLY A 171 14.42 -17.28 -2.24
C GLY A 171 14.65 -16.22 -3.34
N ALA A 172 15.53 -15.28 -3.08
CA ALA A 172 15.90 -14.22 -4.02
C ALA A 172 16.85 -14.72 -5.10
#